data_af3eecea002eed76e9bfcd5b4a556a89
#
_entry.id   af3eecea002eed76e9bfcd5b4a556a89
#
_cell.length_a   1.000
_cell.length_b   1.000
_cell.length_c   1.000
_cell.angle_alpha   90.00
_cell.angle_beta   90.00
_cell.angle_gamma   90.00
#
_symmetry.space_group_name_H-M   'P 1'
#
loop_
_entity.id
_entity.type
_entity.pdbx_description
1 polymer ?
#
loop_
_entity_poly.entity_id
_entity_poly.type
_entity_poly.pdbx_seq_one_letter_code
_entity_poly.pdbx_strand_id
1 'polypeptide(L)'
;VGRVGADLVSQLVHDGMRVGISWGRTMYALASHLERSPRQGVRVVQLEGGTSFSARATHDFEVMRAFCDAFNAQPRYLPLPVIFQSTKTASIVCKDRAIMKILEEGRKVDVAVFTIGAIGDEVISLNLGHLDGEEVDALLRDAVGDALSHFFTAAGQIALPELEARTVSISLERLCSRPVRLVVAGGFMKTRALDT
;
A
#
# COMPACT_ATOMS: atom_id res chain seq x y z
N VAL A 1 -4.10 0.39 -17.87
CA VAL A 1 -4.43 -0.03 -16.49
C VAL A 1 -4.85 1.18 -15.67
N GLY A 2 -4.04 2.28 -15.63
CA GLY A 2 -4.31 3.46 -14.81
C GLY A 2 -5.69 4.09 -15.07
N ARG A 3 -6.03 4.37 -16.32
CA ARG A 3 -7.33 4.98 -16.70
C ARG A 3 -8.51 4.12 -16.26
N VAL A 4 -8.51 2.82 -16.60
CA VAL A 4 -9.59 1.91 -16.18
C VAL A 4 -9.72 1.82 -14.67
N GLY A 5 -8.57 1.81 -13.95
CA GLY A 5 -8.57 1.86 -12.50
C GLY A 5 -9.19 3.15 -11.95
N ALA A 6 -8.87 4.31 -12.54
CA ALA A 6 -9.43 5.59 -12.14
C ALA A 6 -10.96 5.65 -12.37
N ASP A 7 -11.44 5.15 -13.51
CA ASP A 7 -12.87 5.08 -13.82
C ASP A 7 -13.62 4.22 -12.80
N LEU A 8 -13.06 3.04 -12.44
CA LEU A 8 -13.65 2.16 -11.42
C LEU A 8 -13.64 2.80 -10.03
N VAL A 9 -12.55 3.44 -9.63
CA VAL A 9 -12.47 4.17 -8.35
C VAL A 9 -13.54 5.24 -8.29
N SER A 10 -13.73 6.02 -9.36
CA SER A 10 -14.72 7.10 -9.41
C SER A 10 -16.16 6.59 -9.27
N GLN A 11 -16.43 5.35 -9.73
CA GLN A 11 -17.73 4.68 -9.56
C GLN A 11 -17.93 4.11 -8.15
N LEU A 12 -16.86 3.67 -7.50
CA LEU A 12 -16.91 3.01 -6.20
C LEU A 12 -16.95 3.98 -5.02
N VAL A 13 -16.42 5.21 -5.19
CA VAL A 13 -16.32 6.18 -4.09
C VAL A 13 -17.60 6.99 -3.97
N HIS A 14 -18.23 6.93 -2.78
CA HIS A 14 -19.45 7.64 -2.44
C HIS A 14 -19.24 8.52 -1.19
N ASP A 15 -20.24 9.38 -0.91
CA ASP A 15 -20.23 10.27 0.24
C ASP A 15 -20.02 9.51 1.57
N GLY A 16 -19.23 10.09 2.45
CA GLY A 16 -18.95 9.55 3.78
C GLY A 16 -17.93 8.42 3.84
N MET A 17 -17.51 7.85 2.70
CA MET A 17 -16.62 6.69 2.66
C MET A 17 -15.20 7.00 3.10
N ARG A 18 -14.55 5.95 3.60
CA ARG A 18 -13.11 5.88 3.83
C ARG A 18 -12.48 5.07 2.70
N VAL A 19 -11.62 5.71 1.95
CA VAL A 19 -10.90 5.11 0.82
C VAL A 19 -9.46 4.86 1.26
N GLY A 20 -9.07 3.61 1.36
CA GLY A 20 -7.70 3.22 1.65
C GLY A 20 -6.88 3.18 0.37
N ILE A 21 -5.66 3.71 0.40
CA ILE A 21 -4.77 3.72 -0.75
C ILE A 21 -3.38 3.21 -0.39
N SER A 22 -2.74 2.50 -1.32
CA SER A 22 -1.31 2.27 -1.32
C SER A 22 -0.58 3.32 -2.16
N TRP A 23 0.70 3.14 -2.36
CA TRP A 23 1.55 4.03 -3.18
C TRP A 23 2.26 3.24 -4.29
N GLY A 24 3.11 3.92 -5.04
CA GLY A 24 3.96 3.35 -6.09
C GLY A 24 3.53 3.72 -7.51
N ARG A 25 4.35 3.32 -8.49
CA ARG A 25 4.19 3.72 -9.90
C ARG A 25 2.82 3.37 -10.49
N THR A 26 2.25 2.22 -10.14
CA THR A 26 0.94 1.80 -10.64
C THR A 26 -0.18 2.67 -10.04
N MET A 27 -0.09 2.95 -8.73
CA MET A 27 -1.03 3.84 -8.06
C MET A 27 -0.91 5.27 -8.58
N TYR A 28 0.30 5.75 -8.83
CA TYR A 28 0.53 7.06 -9.45
C TYR A 28 -0.07 7.14 -10.86
N ALA A 29 0.10 6.09 -11.67
CA ALA A 29 -0.51 6.02 -12.99
C ALA A 29 -2.05 6.01 -12.93
N LEU A 30 -2.67 5.40 -11.93
CA LEU A 30 -4.10 5.49 -11.68
C LEU A 30 -4.46 6.92 -11.25
N ALA A 31 -3.79 7.43 -10.24
CA ALA A 31 -4.06 8.74 -9.65
C ALA A 31 -3.99 9.88 -10.69
N SER A 32 -3.06 9.77 -11.66
CA SER A 32 -2.92 10.74 -12.74
C SER A 32 -4.09 10.79 -13.72
N HIS A 33 -5.01 9.82 -13.67
CA HIS A 33 -6.21 9.77 -14.51
C HIS A 33 -7.50 10.01 -13.71
N LEU A 34 -7.41 10.28 -12.41
CA LEU A 34 -8.59 10.63 -11.63
C LEU A 34 -9.14 11.98 -12.07
N GLU A 35 -10.40 11.99 -12.47
CA GLU A 35 -11.11 13.22 -12.78
C GLU A 35 -11.82 13.76 -11.52
N ARG A 36 -12.03 15.06 -11.51
CA ARG A 36 -12.68 15.72 -10.39
C ARG A 36 -14.15 15.27 -10.27
N SER A 37 -14.45 14.59 -9.21
CA SER A 37 -15.77 14.05 -8.85
C SER A 37 -16.04 14.26 -7.36
N PRO A 38 -16.26 15.51 -6.91
CA PRO A 38 -16.28 15.86 -5.51
C PRO A 38 -17.38 15.10 -4.75
N ARG A 39 -17.05 14.67 -3.54
CA ARG A 39 -17.93 13.94 -2.61
C ARG A 39 -17.95 14.66 -1.26
N GLN A 40 -18.95 14.37 -0.45
CA GLN A 40 -19.05 14.93 0.90
C GLN A 40 -18.53 13.94 1.94
N GLY A 41 -17.70 14.42 2.86
CA GLY A 41 -17.25 13.65 4.02
C GLY A 41 -16.33 12.47 3.72
N VAL A 42 -15.77 12.37 2.52
CA VAL A 42 -14.81 11.32 2.15
C VAL A 42 -13.48 11.54 2.87
N ARG A 43 -12.87 10.44 3.31
CA ARG A 43 -11.52 10.41 3.86
C ARG A 43 -10.66 9.45 3.06
N VAL A 44 -9.47 9.89 2.69
CA VAL A 44 -8.47 9.04 2.04
C VAL A 44 -7.42 8.66 3.07
N VAL A 45 -7.22 7.37 3.26
CA VAL A 45 -6.38 6.80 4.31
C VAL A 45 -5.21 6.07 3.68
N GLN A 46 -3.99 6.43 4.06
CA GLN A 46 -2.80 5.70 3.67
C GLN A 46 -2.73 4.37 4.42
N LEU A 47 -2.64 3.24 3.68
CA LEU A 47 -2.74 1.89 4.26
C LEU A 47 -1.40 1.36 4.75
N GLU A 48 -0.30 1.95 4.32
CA GLU A 48 1.07 1.58 4.66
C GLU A 48 1.95 2.82 4.80
N GLY A 49 3.06 2.74 5.52
CA GLY A 49 4.05 3.79 5.58
C GLY A 49 4.59 4.13 4.18
N GLY A 50 4.80 5.42 3.88
CA GLY A 50 5.18 5.89 2.56
C GLY A 50 6.59 6.46 2.47
N THR A 51 7.18 6.88 3.59
CA THR A 51 8.53 7.47 3.59
C THR A 51 9.59 6.38 3.39
N SER A 52 10.52 6.63 2.48
CA SER A 52 11.59 5.71 2.13
C SER A 52 12.87 6.49 1.83
N PHE A 53 14.03 5.91 2.15
CA PHE A 53 15.34 6.38 1.70
C PHE A 53 15.72 5.86 0.30
N SER A 54 14.76 5.24 -0.40
CA SER A 54 14.97 4.78 -1.76
C SER A 54 15.32 5.93 -2.70
N ALA A 55 16.23 5.70 -3.64
CA ALA A 55 16.50 6.61 -4.74
C ALA A 55 15.32 6.73 -5.74
N ARG A 56 14.32 5.87 -5.63
CA ARG A 56 13.10 5.88 -6.45
C ARG A 56 11.94 6.50 -5.68
N ALA A 57 11.19 7.37 -6.35
CA ALA A 57 10.01 7.98 -5.77
C ALA A 57 8.91 6.95 -5.50
N THR A 58 8.38 6.96 -4.29
CA THR A 58 7.20 6.16 -3.90
C THR A 58 5.91 6.76 -4.44
N HIS A 59 5.90 8.07 -4.73
CA HIS A 59 4.73 8.83 -5.15
C HIS A 59 3.57 8.84 -4.15
N ASP A 60 3.85 8.59 -2.88
CA ASP A 60 2.83 8.51 -1.84
C ASP A 60 2.08 9.83 -1.65
N PHE A 61 2.78 10.97 -1.69
CA PHE A 61 2.18 12.29 -1.57
C PHE A 61 1.34 12.65 -2.79
N GLU A 62 1.85 12.38 -4.00
CA GLU A 62 1.16 12.68 -5.26
C GLU A 62 -0.10 11.85 -5.39
N VAL A 63 -0.05 10.56 -5.03
CA VAL A 63 -1.23 9.68 -5.02
C VAL A 63 -2.26 10.18 -4.03
N MET A 64 -1.87 10.44 -2.79
CA MET A 64 -2.78 10.98 -1.77
C MET A 64 -3.41 12.29 -2.22
N ARG A 65 -2.62 13.22 -2.74
CA ARG A 65 -3.10 14.51 -3.23
C ARG A 65 -4.12 14.35 -4.34
N ALA A 66 -3.82 13.52 -5.35
CA ALA A 66 -4.73 13.31 -6.48
C ALA A 66 -6.08 12.74 -6.05
N PHE A 67 -6.10 11.77 -5.13
CA PHE A 67 -7.34 11.25 -4.56
C PHE A 67 -8.12 12.31 -3.76
N CYS A 68 -7.43 13.11 -2.96
CA CYS A 68 -8.09 14.18 -2.20
C CYS A 68 -8.65 15.27 -3.11
N ASP A 69 -7.92 15.68 -4.14
CA ASP A 69 -8.36 16.69 -5.10
C ASP A 69 -9.55 16.18 -5.93
N ALA A 70 -9.53 14.91 -6.36
CA ALA A 70 -10.61 14.30 -7.12
C ALA A 70 -11.92 14.23 -6.34
N PHE A 71 -11.88 13.79 -5.10
CA PHE A 71 -13.08 13.51 -4.30
C PHE A 71 -13.39 14.57 -3.25
N ASN A 72 -12.67 15.70 -3.20
CA ASN A 72 -12.79 16.70 -2.13
C ASN A 72 -12.64 16.06 -0.74
N ALA A 73 -11.66 15.17 -0.59
CA ALA A 73 -11.50 14.31 0.56
C ALA A 73 -10.49 14.84 1.58
N GLN A 74 -10.63 14.40 2.82
CA GLN A 74 -9.68 14.69 3.89
C GLN A 74 -8.59 13.61 3.94
N PRO A 75 -7.29 13.97 3.90
CA PRO A 75 -6.21 12.99 3.99
C PRO A 75 -5.99 12.44 5.40
N ARG A 76 -5.56 11.20 5.48
CA ARG A 76 -5.03 10.53 6.67
C ARG A 76 -3.69 9.93 6.30
N TYR A 77 -2.63 10.71 6.47
CA TYR A 77 -1.26 10.27 6.19
C TYR A 77 -0.74 9.36 7.30
N LEU A 78 0.05 8.38 6.92
CA LEU A 78 0.87 7.56 7.79
C LEU A 78 2.35 7.95 7.56
N PRO A 79 2.86 9.04 8.16
CA PRO A 79 4.15 9.64 7.81
C PRO A 79 5.31 8.90 8.47
N LEU A 80 5.43 7.63 8.15
CA LEU A 80 6.40 6.69 8.71
C LEU A 80 7.08 5.92 7.59
N PRO A 81 8.30 5.40 7.81
CA PRO A 81 8.84 4.36 6.97
C PRO A 81 7.90 3.14 6.99
N VAL A 82 7.76 2.49 5.84
CA VAL A 82 6.98 1.25 5.76
C VAL A 82 7.69 0.11 6.47
N ILE A 83 9.01 0.06 6.41
CA ILE A 83 9.84 -0.96 7.06
C ILE A 83 10.80 -0.26 8.04
N PHE A 84 10.82 -0.70 9.27
CA PHE A 84 11.75 -0.25 10.30
C PHE A 84 12.96 -1.17 10.40
N GLN A 85 14.09 -0.67 10.92
CA GLN A 85 15.28 -1.50 11.14
C GLN A 85 15.09 -2.51 12.27
N SER A 86 14.21 -2.24 13.23
CA SER A 86 13.96 -3.16 14.33
C SER A 86 12.49 -3.29 14.66
N THR A 87 12.07 -4.49 14.99
CA THR A 87 10.72 -4.82 15.48
C THR A 87 10.37 -4.01 16.74
N LYS A 88 11.35 -3.76 17.61
CA LYS A 88 11.14 -2.96 18.82
C LYS A 88 10.73 -1.53 18.47
N THR A 89 11.43 -0.89 17.52
CA THR A 89 11.11 0.47 17.07
C THR A 89 9.74 0.52 16.42
N ALA A 90 9.44 -0.39 15.49
CA ALA A 90 8.12 -0.50 14.85
C ALA A 90 7.01 -0.64 15.91
N SER A 91 7.19 -1.53 16.88
CA SER A 91 6.21 -1.75 17.95
C SER A 91 5.97 -0.51 18.83
N ILE A 92 7.02 0.26 19.15
CA ILE A 92 6.89 1.49 19.94
C ILE A 92 6.12 2.54 19.14
N VAL A 93 6.50 2.77 17.89
CA VAL A 93 5.87 3.77 17.03
C VAL A 93 4.40 3.43 16.77
N CYS A 94 4.07 2.17 16.51
CA CYS A 94 2.69 1.73 16.31
C CYS A 94 1.80 1.86 17.56
N LYS A 95 2.39 2.03 18.76
CA LYS A 95 1.64 2.30 20.00
C LYS A 95 1.38 3.79 20.24
N ASP A 96 1.99 4.68 19.47
CA ASP A 96 1.65 6.10 19.51
C ASP A 96 0.18 6.30 19.17
N ARG A 97 -0.51 7.14 19.95
CA ARG A 97 -1.96 7.34 19.83
C ARG A 97 -2.38 7.87 18.46
N ALA A 98 -1.59 8.76 17.87
CA ALA A 98 -1.90 9.33 16.56
C ALA A 98 -1.74 8.29 15.46
N ILE A 99 -0.66 7.51 15.51
CA ILE A 99 -0.36 6.44 14.55
C ILE A 99 -1.40 5.32 14.66
N MET A 100 -1.71 4.85 15.87
CA MET A 100 -2.76 3.87 16.10
C MET A 100 -4.09 4.28 15.47
N LYS A 101 -4.48 5.55 15.63
CA LYS A 101 -5.74 6.06 15.07
C LYS A 101 -5.77 5.96 13.55
N ILE A 102 -4.67 6.25 12.87
CA ILE A 102 -4.59 6.16 11.40
C ILE A 102 -4.65 4.69 10.96
N LEU A 103 -3.88 3.82 11.61
CA LEU A 103 -3.91 2.37 11.33
C LEU A 103 -5.30 1.76 11.57
N GLU A 104 -6.01 2.20 12.62
CA GLU A 104 -7.38 1.77 12.88
C GLU A 104 -8.37 2.27 11.83
N GLU A 105 -8.20 3.50 11.34
CA GLU A 105 -9.00 4.00 10.22
C GLU A 105 -8.72 3.16 8.95
N GLY A 106 -7.45 2.83 8.68
CA GLY A 106 -7.05 1.95 7.57
C GLY A 106 -7.68 0.55 7.64
N ARG A 107 -7.78 -0.01 8.85
CA ARG A 107 -8.46 -1.31 9.07
C ARG A 107 -9.97 -1.27 8.83
N LYS A 108 -10.58 -0.11 8.70
CA LYS A 108 -12.03 0.11 8.59
C LYS A 108 -12.41 0.81 7.30
N VAL A 109 -11.55 0.84 6.30
CA VAL A 109 -11.86 1.46 5.00
C VAL A 109 -12.99 0.71 4.31
N ASP A 110 -13.81 1.46 3.59
CA ASP A 110 -14.94 0.93 2.85
C ASP A 110 -14.49 0.39 1.48
N VAL A 111 -13.50 1.06 0.90
CA VAL A 111 -12.83 0.66 -0.34
C VAL A 111 -11.32 0.69 -0.11
N ALA A 112 -10.62 -0.39 -0.42
CA ALA A 112 -9.17 -0.45 -0.47
C ALA A 112 -8.72 -0.49 -1.94
N VAL A 113 -7.90 0.47 -2.34
CA VAL A 113 -7.30 0.57 -3.68
C VAL A 113 -5.80 0.38 -3.55
N PHE A 114 -5.28 -0.67 -4.12
CA PHE A 114 -3.87 -1.03 -3.95
C PHE A 114 -3.30 -1.73 -5.19
N THR A 115 -1.99 -1.86 -5.22
CA THR A 115 -1.28 -2.62 -6.25
C THR A 115 -0.65 -3.87 -5.63
N ILE A 116 -0.42 -4.86 -6.48
CA ILE A 116 0.47 -5.98 -6.17
C ILE A 116 1.80 -5.72 -6.87
N GLY A 117 2.90 -5.86 -6.12
CA GLY A 117 4.26 -5.83 -6.63
C GLY A 117 4.70 -7.22 -7.11
N ALA A 118 5.55 -7.26 -8.12
CA ALA A 118 6.28 -8.48 -8.50
C ALA A 118 7.61 -8.52 -7.74
N ILE A 119 8.12 -9.70 -7.45
CA ILE A 119 9.47 -9.87 -6.91
C ILE A 119 10.50 -9.79 -8.04
N GLY A 120 11.56 -9.06 -7.79
CA GLY A 120 12.69 -8.84 -8.69
C GLY A 120 13.53 -7.68 -8.21
N ASP A 121 14.71 -7.51 -8.77
CA ASP A 121 15.69 -6.49 -8.36
C ASP A 121 15.11 -5.06 -8.32
N GLU A 122 14.15 -4.76 -9.19
CA GLU A 122 13.51 -3.45 -9.22
C GLU A 122 12.57 -3.18 -8.04
N VAL A 123 11.86 -4.18 -7.55
CA VAL A 123 10.89 -4.04 -6.45
C VAL A 123 11.61 -3.96 -5.11
N ILE A 124 12.55 -4.86 -4.91
CA ILE A 124 13.40 -4.87 -3.72
C ILE A 124 14.17 -3.57 -3.61
N SER A 125 14.65 -3.01 -4.72
CA SER A 125 15.38 -1.73 -4.71
C SER A 125 14.55 -0.54 -4.22
N LEU A 126 13.20 -0.62 -4.27
CA LEU A 126 12.34 0.43 -3.72
C LEU A 126 12.33 0.45 -2.18
N ASN A 127 12.56 -0.68 -1.55
CA ASN A 127 12.50 -0.84 -0.09
C ASN A 127 13.89 -0.96 0.56
N LEU A 128 14.94 -0.89 -0.24
CA LEU A 128 16.31 -1.24 0.13
C LEU A 128 17.01 -0.34 1.13
N GLY A 129 16.41 0.69 1.63
CA GLY A 129 17.00 1.42 2.75
C GLY A 129 17.02 0.64 4.08
N HIS A 130 16.33 -0.51 4.15
CA HIS A 130 16.03 -1.21 5.39
C HIS A 130 16.21 -2.74 5.35
N LEU A 131 16.57 -3.31 4.19
CA LEU A 131 16.83 -4.73 4.01
C LEU A 131 18.33 -4.98 3.94
N ASP A 132 18.81 -6.04 4.58
CA ASP A 132 20.17 -6.53 4.38
C ASP A 132 20.23 -7.54 3.21
N GLY A 133 21.45 -7.99 2.87
CA GLY A 133 21.65 -8.90 1.75
C GLY A 133 20.99 -10.27 1.94
N GLU A 134 20.97 -10.79 3.16
CA GLU A 134 20.38 -12.09 3.48
C GLU A 134 18.84 -12.03 3.36
N GLU A 135 18.23 -10.93 3.79
CA GLU A 135 16.80 -10.68 3.62
C GLU A 135 16.41 -10.55 2.15
N VAL A 136 17.21 -9.84 1.36
CA VAL A 136 17.03 -9.73 -0.10
C VAL A 136 17.06 -11.10 -0.76
N ASP A 137 18.09 -11.90 -0.47
CA ASP A 137 18.24 -13.24 -1.02
C ASP A 137 17.08 -14.16 -0.62
N ALA A 138 16.61 -14.07 0.62
CA ALA A 138 15.47 -14.81 1.10
C ALA A 138 14.18 -14.42 0.36
N LEU A 139 13.92 -13.12 0.17
CA LEU A 139 12.75 -12.65 -0.57
C LEU A 139 12.80 -13.06 -2.04
N LEU A 140 13.97 -12.97 -2.70
CA LEU A 140 14.13 -13.40 -4.10
C LEU A 140 13.89 -14.90 -4.29
N ARG A 141 14.21 -15.70 -3.29
CA ARG A 141 14.02 -17.15 -3.32
C ARG A 141 12.58 -17.57 -3.04
N ASP A 142 11.94 -16.99 -2.04
CA ASP A 142 10.74 -17.53 -1.41
C ASP A 142 9.47 -16.72 -1.75
N ALA A 143 9.58 -15.42 -2.02
CA ALA A 143 8.44 -14.59 -2.33
C ALA A 143 8.07 -14.61 -3.81
N VAL A 144 6.78 -14.45 -4.12
CA VAL A 144 6.27 -14.30 -5.49
C VAL A 144 5.73 -12.91 -5.77
N GLY A 145 5.44 -12.14 -4.71
CA GLY A 145 4.92 -10.78 -4.81
C GLY A 145 4.82 -10.11 -3.45
N ASP A 146 4.38 -8.86 -3.47
CA ASP A 146 4.01 -8.12 -2.28
C ASP A 146 2.68 -7.36 -2.47
N ALA A 147 1.98 -7.14 -1.39
CA ALA A 147 0.85 -6.24 -1.31
C ALA A 147 0.98 -5.41 -0.04
N LEU A 148 0.94 -4.08 -0.14
CA LEU A 148 1.16 -3.15 0.98
C LEU A 148 2.48 -3.45 1.74
N SER A 149 3.54 -3.79 1.00
CA SER A 149 4.86 -4.17 1.55
C SER A 149 4.87 -5.45 2.39
N HIS A 150 3.80 -6.25 2.37
CA HIS A 150 3.76 -7.61 2.89
C HIS A 150 4.17 -8.58 1.79
N PHE A 151 5.31 -9.22 1.94
CA PHE A 151 5.84 -10.18 0.97
C PHE A 151 5.24 -11.57 1.22
N PHE A 152 4.74 -12.21 0.17
CA PHE A 152 4.06 -13.50 0.27
C PHE A 152 4.63 -14.54 -0.69
N THR A 153 4.55 -15.80 -0.26
CA THR A 153 4.93 -16.98 -1.04
C THR A 153 3.83 -17.38 -2.02
N ALA A 154 4.11 -18.33 -2.92
CA ALA A 154 3.12 -18.91 -3.82
C ALA A 154 1.97 -19.66 -3.10
N ALA A 155 2.11 -19.95 -1.82
CA ALA A 155 1.05 -20.52 -0.98
C ALA A 155 0.22 -19.44 -0.23
N GLY A 156 0.45 -18.15 -0.51
CA GLY A 156 -0.23 -17.04 0.15
C GLY A 156 0.22 -16.80 1.61
N GLN A 157 1.35 -17.35 2.02
CA GLN A 157 1.91 -17.18 3.35
C GLN A 157 2.93 -16.05 3.36
N ILE A 158 3.14 -15.41 4.51
CA ILE A 158 4.22 -14.41 4.69
C ILE A 158 5.56 -15.07 4.40
N ALA A 159 6.32 -14.49 3.45
CA ALA A 159 7.59 -15.04 3.00
C ALA A 159 8.71 -14.86 4.03
N LEU A 160 8.72 -13.75 4.78
CA LEU A 160 9.75 -13.44 5.76
C LEU A 160 9.12 -12.87 7.04
N PRO A 161 8.82 -13.71 8.05
CA PRO A 161 8.13 -13.28 9.28
C PRO A 161 8.88 -12.21 10.09
N GLU A 162 10.20 -12.20 10.06
CA GLU A 162 11.01 -11.21 10.77
C GLU A 162 10.86 -9.81 10.14
N LEU A 163 10.79 -9.74 8.83
CA LEU A 163 10.51 -8.51 8.09
C LEU A 163 9.07 -8.04 8.34
N GLU A 164 8.12 -8.96 8.29
CA GLU A 164 6.71 -8.71 8.60
C GLU A 164 6.54 -8.05 9.98
N ALA A 165 7.25 -8.54 10.99
CA ALA A 165 7.19 -8.02 12.37
C ALA A 165 7.67 -6.56 12.52
N ARG A 166 8.35 -6.00 11.52
CA ARG A 166 8.83 -4.60 11.50
C ARG A 166 8.26 -3.78 10.33
N THR A 167 7.29 -4.34 9.61
CA THR A 167 6.52 -3.65 8.55
C THR A 167 5.34 -2.91 9.16
N VAL A 168 5.16 -1.63 8.80
CA VAL A 168 4.07 -0.78 9.29
C VAL A 168 3.06 -0.55 8.18
N SER A 169 2.05 -1.37 8.21
CA SER A 169 0.95 -1.44 7.25
C SER A 169 -0.29 -2.05 7.90
N ILE A 170 -1.43 -2.01 7.24
CA ILE A 170 -2.56 -2.88 7.61
C ILE A 170 -2.25 -4.31 7.14
N SER A 171 -2.48 -5.30 7.99
CA SER A 171 -2.19 -6.70 7.64
C SER A 171 -3.01 -7.20 6.45
N LEU A 172 -2.47 -8.18 5.71
CA LEU A 172 -3.19 -8.82 4.58
C LEU A 172 -4.54 -9.40 5.02
N GLU A 173 -4.65 -9.99 6.21
CA GLU A 173 -5.91 -10.45 6.78
C GLU A 173 -6.95 -9.33 6.87
N ARG A 174 -6.54 -8.16 7.36
CA ARG A 174 -7.42 -6.99 7.46
C ARG A 174 -7.76 -6.43 6.09
N LEU A 175 -6.83 -6.41 5.16
CA LEU A 175 -7.08 -6.04 3.77
C LEU A 175 -8.11 -6.98 3.13
N CYS A 176 -7.93 -8.29 3.26
CA CYS A 176 -8.85 -9.30 2.74
C CYS A 176 -10.27 -9.20 3.31
N SER A 177 -10.42 -8.68 4.53
CA SER A 177 -11.73 -8.47 5.18
C SER A 177 -12.44 -7.18 4.77
N ARG A 178 -11.89 -6.36 3.88
CA ARG A 178 -12.55 -5.12 3.44
C ARG A 178 -13.73 -5.41 2.51
N PRO A 179 -14.80 -4.59 2.57
CA PRO A 179 -15.98 -4.78 1.73
C PRO A 179 -15.65 -4.73 0.24
N VAL A 180 -14.86 -3.75 -0.18
CA VAL A 180 -14.42 -3.58 -1.56
C VAL A 180 -12.89 -3.52 -1.61
N ARG A 181 -12.31 -4.35 -2.47
CA ARG A 181 -10.86 -4.41 -2.73
C ARG A 181 -10.63 -4.27 -4.21
N LEU A 182 -10.03 -3.18 -4.61
CA LEU A 182 -9.65 -2.93 -5.99
C LEU A 182 -8.12 -3.10 -6.13
N VAL A 183 -7.72 -4.19 -6.73
CA VAL A 183 -6.34 -4.43 -7.12
C VAL A 183 -6.10 -3.80 -8.50
N VAL A 184 -5.11 -2.93 -8.57
CA VAL A 184 -4.67 -2.33 -9.84
C VAL A 184 -3.28 -2.85 -10.16
N ALA A 185 -3.20 -3.73 -11.12
CA ALA A 185 -1.95 -4.36 -11.53
C ALA A 185 -1.81 -4.37 -13.05
N GLY A 186 -0.60 -4.26 -13.53
CA GLY A 186 -0.28 -4.32 -14.96
C GLY A 186 1.16 -4.74 -15.17
N GLY A 187 1.39 -5.48 -16.26
CA GLY A 187 2.69 -6.02 -16.63
C GLY A 187 2.80 -7.53 -16.35
N PHE A 188 3.43 -8.21 -17.29
CA PHE A 188 3.57 -9.67 -17.28
C PHE A 188 4.30 -10.22 -16.04
N MET A 189 5.21 -9.43 -15.49
CA MET A 189 5.98 -9.81 -14.30
C MET A 189 5.12 -10.01 -13.03
N LYS A 190 3.87 -9.53 -13.02
CA LYS A 190 2.97 -9.65 -11.86
C LYS A 190 2.06 -10.89 -11.90
N THR A 191 2.11 -11.69 -12.97
CA THR A 191 1.21 -12.84 -13.16
C THR A 191 1.31 -13.81 -11.99
N ARG A 192 2.54 -14.21 -11.59
CA ARG A 192 2.73 -15.14 -10.46
C ARG A 192 2.13 -14.63 -9.14
N ALA A 193 2.24 -13.32 -8.90
CA ALA A 193 1.72 -12.72 -7.68
C ALA A 193 0.19 -12.55 -7.70
N LEU A 194 -0.41 -12.52 -8.89
CA LEU A 194 -1.88 -12.41 -9.05
C LEU A 194 -2.59 -13.76 -9.00
N ASP A 195 -1.87 -14.86 -9.26
CA ASP A 195 -2.41 -16.22 -9.23
C ASP A 195 -2.41 -16.84 -7.82
N THR A 196 -1.88 -16.11 -6.83
CA THR A 196 -1.82 -16.51 -5.41
C THR A 196 -3.00 -15.96 -4.62
#